data_08f4a55b6ad4e0b04cb8096cc336ce2d
#
_entry.id   08f4a55b6ad4e0b04cb8096cc336ce2d
#
_cell.length_a   1.000
_cell.length_b   1.000
_cell.length_c   1.000
_cell.angle_alpha   90.00
_cell.angle_beta   90.00
_cell.angle_gamma   90.00
#
_symmetry.space_group_name_H-M   'P 1'
#
loop_
_entity.id
_entity.type
_entity.pdbx_description
1 polymer ?
#
loop_
_entity_poly.entity_id
_entity_poly.type
_entity_poly.pdbx_seq_one_letter_code
_entity_poly.pdbx_strand_id
1 'polypeptide(L)'
;MNEKFFDLKREKQDRIMGAAIKFFALYGYENASTDDMVREAHISKGLLFHYFISKKGLYGFIYDYCVRFIGMEFAATISTEEMNFFELREKIFAAWMDAMKQYPYIRLFLLRAEKEEHHEAIDAVGEKRRDFRSKMDDLLAFHTKWEYTSLKDFETIKLMLDCTERGLLLELDKNKDDWQETYSASVNRSIKFLKAISGISEALNRDEI
;
A
#
# COMPACT_ATOMS: atom_id res chain seq x y z
N MET A 1 17.44 11.19 10.96
CA MET A 1 16.60 10.54 12.01
C MET A 1 17.47 10.21 13.20
N ASN A 2 16.93 10.32 14.41
CA ASN A 2 17.62 9.92 15.62
C ASN A 2 17.32 8.44 15.93
N GLU A 3 18.36 7.59 16.02
CA GLU A 3 18.24 6.14 16.29
C GLU A 3 17.49 5.84 17.59
N LYS A 4 17.52 6.76 18.55
CA LYS A 4 16.75 6.68 19.80
C LYS A 4 15.23 6.57 19.62
N PHE A 5 14.70 6.78 18.41
CA PHE A 5 13.28 6.51 18.14
C PHE A 5 12.95 5.02 18.36
N PHE A 6 13.86 4.14 18.01
CA PHE A 6 13.66 2.68 18.19
C PHE A 6 13.82 2.21 19.65
N ASP A 7 14.36 3.05 20.53
CA ASP A 7 14.41 2.78 21.97
C ASP A 7 13.07 3.03 22.66
N LEU A 8 12.12 3.67 21.98
CA LEU A 8 10.77 3.86 22.51
C LEU A 8 10.05 2.51 22.62
N LYS A 9 9.13 2.42 23.60
CA LYS A 9 8.19 1.29 23.66
C LYS A 9 7.43 1.16 22.33
N ARG A 10 7.26 -0.06 21.86
CA ARG A 10 6.61 -0.38 20.58
C ARG A 10 5.27 0.35 20.40
N GLU A 11 4.42 0.31 21.43
CA GLU A 11 3.13 0.99 21.43
C GLU A 11 3.24 2.50 21.12
N LYS A 12 4.27 3.16 21.64
CA LYS A 12 4.50 4.59 21.37
C LYS A 12 5.02 4.83 19.96
N GLN A 13 5.89 3.94 19.47
CA GLN A 13 6.31 3.98 18.06
C GLN A 13 5.10 3.86 17.14
N ASP A 14 4.24 2.86 17.37
CA ASP A 14 3.06 2.57 16.55
C ASP A 14 2.07 3.73 16.55
N ARG A 15 1.84 4.42 17.70
CA ARG A 15 1.01 5.62 17.73
C ARG A 15 1.59 6.75 16.88
N ILE A 16 2.88 7.01 16.97
CA ILE A 16 3.56 8.06 16.18
C ILE A 16 3.48 7.73 14.68
N MET A 17 3.79 6.48 14.34
CA MET A 17 3.73 6.00 12.96
C MET A 17 2.31 6.06 12.40
N GLY A 18 1.33 5.52 13.14
CA GLY A 18 -0.07 5.51 12.72
C GLY A 18 -0.65 6.90 12.51
N ALA A 19 -0.36 7.83 13.42
CA ALA A 19 -0.78 9.22 13.27
C ALA A 19 -0.15 9.87 12.02
N ALA A 20 1.16 9.75 11.83
CA ALA A 20 1.83 10.33 10.67
C ALA A 20 1.33 9.72 9.35
N ILE A 21 1.20 8.39 9.27
CA ILE A 21 0.64 7.70 8.09
C ILE A 21 -0.78 8.23 7.80
N LYS A 22 -1.65 8.32 8.81
CA LYS A 22 -3.02 8.80 8.66
C LYS A 22 -3.08 10.23 8.10
N PHE A 23 -2.37 11.16 8.71
CA PHE A 23 -2.45 12.56 8.30
C PHE A 23 -1.82 12.80 6.92
N PHE A 24 -0.70 12.19 6.60
CA PHE A 24 -0.15 12.26 5.24
C PHE A 24 -1.05 11.56 4.21
N ALA A 25 -1.69 10.45 4.56
CA ALA A 25 -2.63 9.78 3.68
C ALA A 25 -3.88 10.61 3.40
N LEU A 26 -4.42 11.30 4.39
CA LEU A 26 -5.67 12.05 4.23
C LEU A 26 -5.46 13.44 3.60
N TYR A 27 -4.35 14.11 3.90
CA TYR A 27 -4.16 15.53 3.57
C TYR A 27 -2.99 15.80 2.61
N GLY A 28 -2.20 14.76 2.24
CA GLY A 28 -0.97 14.94 1.47
C GLY A 28 0.16 15.57 2.28
N TYR A 29 1.31 15.79 1.64
CA TYR A 29 2.45 16.37 2.35
C TYR A 29 2.15 17.80 2.80
N GLU A 30 1.69 18.67 1.91
CA GLU A 30 1.55 20.10 2.18
C GLU A 30 0.59 20.40 3.33
N ASN A 31 -0.61 19.81 3.29
CA ASN A 31 -1.69 20.12 4.23
C ASN A 31 -1.70 19.26 5.50
N ALA A 32 -0.88 18.23 5.59
CA ALA A 32 -0.77 17.41 6.79
C ALA A 32 -0.18 18.22 7.95
N SER A 33 -0.96 18.40 9.01
CA SER A 33 -0.60 19.18 10.19
C SER A 33 0.21 18.34 11.19
N THR A 34 1.44 18.77 11.49
CA THR A 34 2.25 18.13 12.54
C THR A 34 1.65 18.33 13.93
N ASP A 35 0.88 19.39 14.15
CA ASP A 35 0.19 19.62 15.43
C ASP A 35 -0.95 18.62 15.65
N ASP A 36 -1.66 18.25 14.58
CA ASP A 36 -2.67 17.19 14.64
C ASP A 36 -2.05 15.81 14.82
N MET A 37 -0.94 15.53 14.14
CA MET A 37 -0.19 14.27 14.31
C MET A 37 0.26 14.07 15.76
N VAL A 38 0.84 15.09 16.42
CA VAL A 38 1.30 14.96 17.80
C VAL A 38 0.16 14.84 18.79
N ARG A 39 -0.98 15.51 18.52
CA ARG A 39 -2.20 15.37 19.31
C ARG A 39 -2.74 13.94 19.24
N GLU A 40 -2.87 13.38 18.05
CA GLU A 40 -3.32 12.00 17.81
C GLU A 40 -2.37 10.97 18.45
N ALA A 41 -1.06 11.19 18.33
CA ALA A 41 -0.02 10.31 18.89
C ALA A 41 0.18 10.46 20.40
N HIS A 42 -0.48 11.42 21.05
CA HIS A 42 -0.29 11.79 22.45
C HIS A 42 1.18 12.05 22.81
N ILE A 43 1.85 12.91 22.04
CA ILE A 43 3.23 13.34 22.29
C ILE A 43 3.36 14.87 22.14
N SER A 44 4.49 15.41 22.58
CA SER A 44 4.81 16.83 22.32
C SER A 44 5.42 17.02 20.93
N LYS A 45 5.21 18.22 20.36
CA LYS A 45 5.83 18.62 19.09
C LYS A 45 7.36 18.60 19.16
N GLY A 46 7.93 19.02 20.31
CA GLY A 46 9.36 18.95 20.54
C GLY A 46 9.90 17.53 20.46
N LEU A 47 9.16 16.54 21.00
CA LEU A 47 9.55 15.12 20.90
C LEU A 47 9.52 14.61 19.47
N LEU A 48 8.51 14.97 18.68
CA LEU A 48 8.44 14.60 17.26
C LEU A 48 9.68 15.09 16.50
N PHE A 49 9.99 16.39 16.63
CA PHE A 49 11.14 16.97 15.93
C PHE A 49 12.51 16.59 16.54
N HIS A 50 12.54 16.14 17.79
CA HIS A 50 13.74 15.52 18.35
C HIS A 50 14.13 14.23 17.58
N TYR A 51 13.14 13.44 17.14
CA TYR A 51 13.42 12.20 16.37
C TYR A 51 13.59 12.45 14.87
N PHE A 52 12.77 13.30 14.28
CA PHE A 52 12.65 13.40 12.82
C PHE A 52 13.21 14.71 12.23
N ILE A 53 13.61 15.68 13.09
CA ILE A 53 14.24 16.96 12.75
C ILE A 53 13.24 17.92 12.06
N SER A 54 12.52 17.45 11.04
CA SER A 54 11.59 18.24 10.23
C SER A 54 10.40 17.40 9.73
N LYS A 55 9.37 18.05 9.19
CA LYS A 55 8.26 17.38 8.50
C LYS A 55 8.76 16.56 7.30
N LYS A 56 9.74 17.07 6.55
CA LYS A 56 10.40 16.37 5.47
C LYS A 56 11.09 15.10 5.96
N GLY A 57 11.84 15.19 7.07
CA GLY A 57 12.51 14.03 7.69
C GLY A 57 11.52 12.99 8.19
N LEU A 58 10.41 13.43 8.79
CA LEU A 58 9.31 12.54 9.19
C LEU A 58 8.70 11.83 7.97
N TYR A 59 8.37 12.57 6.91
CA TYR A 59 7.75 12.01 5.70
C TYR A 59 8.63 10.97 5.04
N GLY A 60 9.92 11.25 4.87
CA GLY A 60 10.88 10.31 4.30
C GLY A 60 11.03 9.03 5.14
N PHE A 61 11.05 9.17 6.46
CA PHE A 61 11.12 8.04 7.37
C PHE A 61 9.85 7.17 7.32
N ILE A 62 8.66 7.80 7.36
CA ILE A 62 7.39 7.10 7.26
C ILE A 62 7.29 6.34 5.94
N TYR A 63 7.72 6.95 4.84
CA TYR A 63 7.74 6.29 3.53
C TYR A 63 8.62 5.03 3.54
N ASP A 64 9.86 5.15 4.02
CA ASP A 64 10.78 4.02 4.11
C ASP A 64 10.23 2.89 4.97
N TYR A 65 9.62 3.25 6.09
CA TYR A 65 9.01 2.28 6.98
C TYR A 65 7.85 1.54 6.29
N CYS A 66 6.93 2.28 5.67
CA CYS A 66 5.78 1.70 4.98
C CYS A 66 6.20 0.77 3.83
N VAL A 67 7.20 1.15 3.03
CA VAL A 67 7.71 0.31 1.94
C VAL A 67 8.33 -0.98 2.47
N ARG A 68 9.12 -0.92 3.56
CA ARG A 68 9.69 -2.12 4.18
C ARG A 68 8.62 -2.99 4.80
N PHE A 69 7.64 -2.39 5.47
CA PHE A 69 6.56 -3.10 6.13
C PHE A 69 5.73 -3.89 5.12
N ILE A 70 5.27 -3.25 4.04
CA ILE A 70 4.51 -3.96 3.01
C ILE A 70 5.38 -4.99 2.26
N GLY A 71 6.67 -4.74 2.10
CA GLY A 71 7.61 -5.71 1.53
C GLY A 71 7.70 -6.99 2.36
N MET A 72 7.67 -6.90 3.69
CA MET A 72 7.62 -8.08 4.58
C MET A 72 6.28 -8.82 4.44
N GLU A 73 5.15 -8.11 4.34
CA GLU A 73 3.85 -8.73 4.14
C GLU A 73 3.77 -9.47 2.79
N PHE A 74 4.33 -8.89 1.72
CA PHE A 74 4.42 -9.58 0.43
C PHE A 74 5.29 -10.83 0.53
N ALA A 75 6.46 -10.75 1.16
CA ALA A 75 7.34 -11.91 1.33
C ALA A 75 6.71 -13.03 2.18
N ALA A 76 5.82 -12.68 3.12
CA ALA A 76 5.10 -13.65 3.93
C ALA A 76 3.92 -14.30 3.20
N THR A 77 3.31 -13.59 2.24
CA THR A 77 2.05 -14.00 1.61
C THR A 77 2.25 -14.59 0.21
N ILE A 78 3.26 -14.11 -0.54
CA ILE A 78 3.53 -14.51 -1.92
C ILE A 78 4.64 -15.54 -1.93
N SER A 79 4.32 -16.76 -2.37
CA SER A 79 5.33 -17.82 -2.56
C SER A 79 6.26 -17.49 -3.73
N THR A 80 7.41 -18.20 -3.81
CA THR A 80 8.34 -18.09 -4.95
C THR A 80 7.88 -18.88 -6.18
N GLU A 81 6.76 -19.58 -6.09
CA GLU A 81 6.19 -20.34 -7.19
C GLU A 81 5.45 -19.45 -8.20
N GLU A 82 5.48 -19.86 -9.45
CA GLU A 82 4.65 -19.26 -10.48
C GLU A 82 3.17 -19.51 -10.19
N MET A 83 2.33 -18.49 -10.40
CA MET A 83 0.90 -18.58 -10.21
C MET A 83 0.17 -17.82 -11.31
N ASN A 84 -1.12 -18.04 -11.46
CA ASN A 84 -1.88 -17.24 -12.41
C ASN A 84 -2.07 -15.80 -11.90
N PHE A 85 -2.38 -14.91 -12.81
CA PHE A 85 -2.51 -13.48 -12.50
C PHE A 85 -3.51 -13.19 -11.37
N PHE A 86 -4.67 -13.87 -11.39
CA PHE A 86 -5.70 -13.61 -10.38
C PHE A 86 -5.30 -14.13 -9.00
N GLU A 87 -4.65 -15.27 -8.91
CA GLU A 87 -4.08 -15.79 -7.66
C GLU A 87 -3.04 -14.83 -7.08
N LEU A 88 -2.16 -14.31 -7.94
CA LEU A 88 -1.18 -13.30 -7.52
C LEU A 88 -1.89 -12.01 -7.03
N ARG A 89 -2.91 -11.54 -7.75
CA ARG A 89 -3.67 -10.34 -7.34
C ARG A 89 -4.40 -10.55 -6.02
N GLU A 90 -4.99 -11.71 -5.79
CA GLU A 90 -5.63 -12.07 -4.52
C GLU A 90 -4.62 -12.07 -3.37
N LYS A 91 -3.42 -12.63 -3.57
CA LYS A 91 -2.35 -12.65 -2.57
C LYS A 91 -1.78 -11.24 -2.28
N ILE A 92 -1.51 -10.45 -3.32
CA ILE A 92 -1.09 -9.05 -3.17
C ILE A 92 -2.15 -8.28 -2.39
N PHE A 93 -3.43 -8.47 -2.72
CA PHE A 93 -4.51 -7.78 -2.03
C PHE A 93 -4.64 -8.23 -0.56
N ALA A 94 -4.50 -9.52 -0.28
CA ALA A 94 -4.48 -10.04 1.08
C ALA A 94 -3.36 -9.43 1.92
N ALA A 95 -2.14 -9.35 1.39
CA ALA A 95 -1.01 -8.71 2.06
C ALA A 95 -1.27 -7.22 2.36
N TRP A 96 -1.91 -6.49 1.44
CA TRP A 96 -2.36 -5.13 1.72
C TRP A 96 -3.37 -5.06 2.85
N MET A 97 -4.34 -5.97 2.88
CA MET A 97 -5.33 -6.00 3.96
C MET A 97 -4.70 -6.34 5.31
N ASP A 98 -3.71 -7.23 5.35
CA ASP A 98 -2.96 -7.54 6.58
C ASP A 98 -2.14 -6.33 7.06
N ALA A 99 -1.46 -5.64 6.17
CA ALA A 99 -0.76 -4.39 6.50
C ALA A 99 -1.72 -3.31 7.04
N MET A 100 -2.92 -3.22 6.49
CA MET A 100 -3.94 -2.25 6.91
C MET A 100 -4.55 -2.57 8.29
N LYS A 101 -4.46 -3.80 8.79
CA LYS A 101 -4.84 -4.12 10.17
C LYS A 101 -3.98 -3.38 11.19
N GLN A 102 -2.67 -3.27 10.93
CA GLN A 102 -1.73 -2.55 11.79
C GLN A 102 -1.76 -1.04 11.54
N TYR A 103 -1.77 -0.64 10.27
CA TYR A 103 -1.77 0.76 9.83
C TYR A 103 -2.88 1.00 8.81
N PRO A 104 -4.09 1.36 9.24
CA PRO A 104 -5.27 1.46 8.38
C PRO A 104 -5.10 2.28 7.11
N TYR A 105 -4.27 3.31 7.15
CA TYR A 105 -4.06 4.25 6.05
C TYR A 105 -2.78 3.99 5.22
N ILE A 106 -2.04 2.90 5.48
CA ILE A 106 -0.74 2.65 4.83
C ILE A 106 -0.83 2.61 3.31
N ARG A 107 -1.83 1.92 2.78
CA ARG A 107 -2.03 1.81 1.33
C ARG A 107 -2.41 3.14 0.70
N LEU A 108 -3.29 3.91 1.33
CA LEU A 108 -3.67 5.25 0.87
C LEU A 108 -2.48 6.21 0.92
N PHE A 109 -1.66 6.13 1.96
CA PHE A 109 -0.45 6.93 2.07
C PHE A 109 0.53 6.65 0.92
N LEU A 110 0.86 5.38 0.65
CA LEU A 110 1.77 5.01 -0.43
C LEU A 110 1.20 5.39 -1.81
N LEU A 111 -0.10 5.22 -2.03
CA LEU A 111 -0.77 5.65 -3.25
C LEU A 111 -0.69 7.18 -3.47
N ARG A 112 -0.88 7.97 -2.42
CA ARG A 112 -0.73 9.43 -2.50
C ARG A 112 0.72 9.85 -2.67
N ALA A 113 1.64 9.22 -1.94
CA ALA A 113 3.06 9.48 -2.06
C ALA A 113 3.58 9.25 -3.49
N GLU A 114 2.97 8.31 -4.22
CA GLU A 114 3.30 8.06 -5.62
C GLU A 114 3.00 9.25 -6.55
N LYS A 115 1.96 10.02 -6.22
CA LYS A 115 1.48 11.18 -7.00
C LYS A 115 1.82 12.52 -6.34
N GLU A 116 2.58 12.51 -5.25
CA GLU A 116 2.96 13.72 -4.54
C GLU A 116 3.88 14.61 -5.40
N GLU A 117 3.54 15.90 -5.48
CA GLU A 117 4.24 16.88 -6.32
C GLU A 117 4.98 17.95 -5.49
N HIS A 118 4.76 18.02 -4.19
CA HIS A 118 5.43 19.00 -3.34
C HIS A 118 6.95 18.73 -3.32
N HIS A 119 7.75 19.74 -3.60
CA HIS A 119 9.21 19.63 -3.80
C HIS A 119 9.95 18.98 -2.62
N GLU A 120 9.61 19.32 -1.36
CA GLU A 120 10.23 18.70 -0.19
C GLU A 120 9.88 17.22 -0.05
N ALA A 121 8.67 16.82 -0.41
CA ALA A 121 8.27 15.42 -0.39
C ALA A 121 8.96 14.62 -1.50
N ILE A 122 9.05 15.19 -2.71
CA ILE A 122 9.81 14.58 -3.82
C ILE A 122 11.28 14.41 -3.43
N ASP A 123 11.90 15.43 -2.85
CA ASP A 123 13.26 15.36 -2.34
C ASP A 123 13.47 14.28 -1.27
N ALA A 124 12.46 14.06 -0.42
CA ALA A 124 12.53 13.06 0.65
C ALA A 124 12.45 11.61 0.13
N VAL A 125 11.65 11.37 -0.94
CA VAL A 125 11.27 10.00 -1.35
C VAL A 125 11.36 9.72 -2.86
N GLY A 126 11.73 10.68 -3.70
CA GLY A 126 11.61 10.57 -5.16
C GLY A 126 12.34 9.37 -5.78
N GLU A 127 13.55 9.05 -5.33
CA GLU A 127 14.31 7.86 -5.77
C GLU A 127 13.66 6.57 -5.25
N LYS A 128 13.38 6.52 -3.96
CA LYS A 128 12.77 5.36 -3.29
C LYS A 128 11.38 5.03 -3.84
N ARG A 129 10.65 6.05 -4.30
CA ARG A 129 9.35 5.91 -4.96
C ARG A 129 9.49 5.19 -6.31
N ARG A 130 10.52 5.53 -7.09
CA ARG A 130 10.82 4.83 -8.35
C ARG A 130 11.23 3.38 -8.10
N ASP A 131 12.07 3.15 -7.10
CA ASP A 131 12.52 1.80 -6.71
C ASP A 131 11.36 0.92 -6.24
N PHE A 132 10.45 1.48 -5.44
CA PHE A 132 9.28 0.74 -4.99
C PHE A 132 8.35 0.37 -6.14
N ARG A 133 8.12 1.30 -7.08
CA ARG A 133 7.33 1.03 -8.30
C ARG A 133 7.97 -0.08 -9.14
N SER A 134 9.27 0.02 -9.41
CA SER A 134 10.00 -1.02 -10.16
C SER A 134 9.86 -2.39 -9.51
N LYS A 135 10.03 -2.48 -8.19
CA LYS A 135 9.85 -3.74 -7.45
C LYS A 135 8.43 -4.31 -7.56
N MET A 136 7.41 -3.45 -7.58
CA MET A 136 6.02 -3.89 -7.77
C MET A 136 5.79 -4.41 -9.20
N ASP A 137 6.35 -3.76 -10.21
CA ASP A 137 6.27 -4.20 -11.59
C ASP A 137 7.03 -5.53 -11.79
N ASP A 138 8.22 -5.67 -11.20
CA ASP A 138 9.02 -6.91 -11.21
C ASP A 138 8.27 -8.06 -10.52
N LEU A 139 7.62 -7.80 -9.37
CA LEU A 139 6.82 -8.79 -8.67
C LEU A 139 5.69 -9.33 -9.55
N LEU A 140 4.97 -8.44 -10.25
CA LEU A 140 3.92 -8.84 -11.18
C LEU A 140 4.47 -9.61 -12.38
N ALA A 141 5.59 -9.16 -12.96
CA ALA A 141 6.20 -9.80 -14.12
C ALA A 141 6.76 -11.20 -13.81
N PHE A 142 7.40 -11.37 -12.66
CA PHE A 142 8.06 -12.62 -12.27
C PHE A 142 7.08 -13.76 -11.95
N HIS A 143 5.99 -13.44 -11.26
CA HIS A 143 5.06 -14.44 -10.75
C HIS A 143 3.89 -14.75 -11.69
N THR A 144 3.73 -13.99 -12.79
CA THR A 144 2.60 -14.21 -13.69
C THR A 144 2.92 -15.25 -14.75
N LYS A 145 2.27 -16.43 -14.71
CA LYS A 145 2.18 -17.33 -15.85
C LYS A 145 1.32 -16.72 -16.95
N TRP A 146 1.89 -16.66 -18.16
CA TRP A 146 1.22 -16.11 -19.35
C TRP A 146 0.30 -17.20 -19.98
N GLU A 147 -0.89 -17.37 -19.42
CA GLU A 147 -1.91 -18.29 -19.97
C GLU A 147 -3.03 -17.56 -20.71
N TYR A 148 -2.77 -16.31 -21.15
CA TYR A 148 -3.78 -15.45 -21.75
C TYR A 148 -3.86 -15.62 -23.27
N THR A 149 -5.09 -15.66 -23.79
CA THR A 149 -5.36 -15.74 -25.23
C THR A 149 -4.89 -14.49 -26.00
N SER A 150 -4.71 -13.36 -25.33
CA SER A 150 -4.06 -12.19 -25.91
C SER A 150 -3.40 -11.30 -24.84
N LEU A 151 -2.25 -10.76 -25.15
CA LEU A 151 -1.52 -9.78 -24.32
C LEU A 151 -2.36 -8.51 -24.09
N LYS A 152 -3.16 -8.11 -25.09
CA LYS A 152 -3.99 -6.91 -25.05
C LYS A 152 -5.13 -7.03 -24.03
N ASP A 153 -5.74 -8.19 -23.91
CA ASP A 153 -6.81 -8.44 -22.94
C ASP A 153 -6.24 -8.46 -21.52
N PHE A 154 -5.02 -8.99 -21.33
CA PHE A 154 -4.33 -8.97 -20.05
C PHE A 154 -4.07 -7.55 -19.55
N GLU A 155 -3.48 -6.68 -20.38
CA GLU A 155 -3.21 -5.30 -19.99
C GLU A 155 -4.51 -4.53 -19.66
N THR A 156 -5.58 -4.84 -20.37
CA THR A 156 -6.90 -4.27 -20.08
C THR A 156 -7.43 -4.73 -18.72
N ILE A 157 -7.36 -6.01 -18.41
CA ILE A 157 -7.80 -6.58 -17.12
C ILE A 157 -6.96 -6.00 -15.97
N LYS A 158 -5.64 -5.95 -16.12
CA LYS A 158 -4.72 -5.34 -15.17
C LYS A 158 -5.11 -3.88 -14.89
N LEU A 159 -5.31 -3.10 -15.94
CA LEU A 159 -5.71 -1.69 -15.84
C LEU A 159 -7.07 -1.54 -15.12
N MET A 160 -8.05 -2.37 -15.44
CA MET A 160 -9.37 -2.34 -14.80
C MET A 160 -9.28 -2.62 -13.30
N LEU A 161 -8.48 -3.63 -12.89
CA LEU A 161 -8.26 -3.93 -11.47
C LEU A 161 -7.55 -2.79 -10.76
N ASP A 162 -6.47 -2.27 -11.34
CA ASP A 162 -5.71 -1.18 -10.75
C ASP A 162 -6.55 0.09 -10.57
N CYS A 163 -7.35 0.46 -11.58
CA CYS A 163 -8.26 1.59 -11.50
C CYS A 163 -9.37 1.36 -10.45
N THR A 164 -9.92 0.16 -10.37
CA THR A 164 -10.97 -0.17 -9.40
C THR A 164 -10.44 -0.11 -7.97
N GLU A 165 -9.30 -0.74 -7.69
CA GLU A 165 -8.70 -0.72 -6.37
C GLU A 165 -8.35 0.70 -5.92
N ARG A 166 -7.75 1.50 -6.80
CA ARG A 166 -7.39 2.90 -6.51
C ARG A 166 -8.64 3.77 -6.31
N GLY A 167 -9.63 3.64 -7.20
CA GLY A 167 -10.86 4.40 -7.12
C GLY A 167 -11.60 4.13 -5.82
N LEU A 168 -11.81 2.87 -5.47
CA LEU A 168 -12.44 2.48 -4.21
C LEU A 168 -11.68 3.03 -3.00
N LEU A 169 -10.34 2.93 -3.00
CA LEU A 169 -9.52 3.43 -1.90
C LEU A 169 -9.61 4.96 -1.75
N LEU A 170 -9.77 5.70 -2.83
CA LEU A 170 -9.88 7.17 -2.80
C LEU A 170 -11.29 7.65 -2.44
N GLU A 171 -12.33 7.00 -2.96
CA GLU A 171 -13.72 7.45 -2.86
C GLU A 171 -14.44 7.03 -1.57
N LEU A 172 -14.03 5.91 -0.94
CA LEU A 172 -14.67 5.46 0.29
C LEU A 172 -14.53 6.47 1.41
N ASP A 173 -15.62 6.69 2.15
CA ASP A 173 -15.64 7.55 3.34
C ASP A 173 -14.90 6.86 4.49
N LYS A 174 -13.69 7.38 4.81
CA LYS A 174 -12.82 6.86 5.88
C LYS A 174 -13.30 7.17 7.30
N ASN A 175 -14.39 7.94 7.45
CA ASN A 175 -15.00 8.20 8.75
C ASN A 175 -15.99 7.09 9.16
N LYS A 176 -16.34 6.19 8.24
CA LYS A 176 -17.16 5.02 8.56
C LYS A 176 -16.30 3.93 9.16
N ASP A 177 -16.78 3.30 10.22
CA ASP A 177 -16.07 2.23 10.93
C ASP A 177 -15.82 1.00 10.04
N ASP A 178 -16.72 0.73 9.09
CA ASP A 178 -16.70 -0.42 8.18
C ASP A 178 -16.00 -0.17 6.83
N TRP A 179 -15.33 0.96 6.65
CA TRP A 179 -14.77 1.33 5.34
C TRP A 179 -13.75 0.31 4.80
N GLN A 180 -12.96 -0.32 5.67
CA GLN A 180 -12.00 -1.35 5.26
C GLN A 180 -12.70 -2.63 4.83
N GLU A 181 -13.76 -3.03 5.52
CA GLU A 181 -14.57 -4.18 5.15
C GLU A 181 -15.26 -3.95 3.81
N THR A 182 -15.86 -2.77 3.62
CA THR A 182 -16.47 -2.33 2.36
C THR A 182 -15.46 -2.33 1.22
N TYR A 183 -14.26 -1.81 1.48
CA TYR A 183 -13.16 -1.82 0.52
C TYR A 183 -12.78 -3.25 0.12
N SER A 184 -12.53 -4.11 1.12
CA SER A 184 -12.15 -5.50 0.90
C SER A 184 -13.20 -6.28 0.12
N ALA A 185 -14.48 -6.16 0.52
CA ALA A 185 -15.57 -6.84 -0.16
C ALA A 185 -15.71 -6.40 -1.63
N SER A 186 -15.55 -5.10 -1.90
CA SER A 186 -15.70 -4.54 -3.25
C SER A 186 -14.55 -4.94 -4.17
N VAL A 187 -13.29 -4.92 -3.69
CA VAL A 187 -12.14 -5.36 -4.46
C VAL A 187 -12.22 -6.85 -4.76
N ASN A 188 -12.50 -7.69 -3.76
CA ASN A 188 -12.64 -9.13 -3.95
C ASN A 188 -13.75 -9.49 -4.95
N ARG A 189 -14.87 -8.76 -4.93
CA ARG A 189 -15.95 -8.92 -5.92
C ARG A 189 -15.46 -8.59 -7.32
N SER A 190 -14.70 -7.52 -7.48
CA SER A 190 -14.15 -7.09 -8.77
C SER A 190 -13.15 -8.10 -9.33
N ILE A 191 -12.26 -8.64 -8.49
CA ILE A 191 -11.32 -9.70 -8.88
C ILE A 191 -12.09 -10.93 -9.38
N LYS A 192 -13.07 -11.42 -8.60
CA LYS A 192 -13.89 -12.58 -8.98
C LYS A 192 -14.66 -12.35 -10.27
N PHE A 193 -15.25 -11.16 -10.46
CA PHE A 193 -15.97 -10.82 -11.67
C PHE A 193 -15.07 -10.82 -12.91
N LEU A 194 -13.91 -10.16 -12.83
CA LEU A 194 -12.96 -10.11 -13.93
C LEU A 194 -12.37 -11.48 -14.24
N LYS A 195 -12.10 -12.31 -13.23
CA LYS A 195 -11.69 -13.70 -13.40
C LYS A 195 -12.72 -14.50 -14.19
N ALA A 196 -14.00 -14.36 -13.83
CA ALA A 196 -15.09 -15.09 -14.49
C ALA A 196 -15.27 -14.71 -15.98
N ILE A 197 -15.18 -13.41 -16.32
CA ILE A 197 -15.38 -12.95 -17.71
C ILE A 197 -14.13 -13.13 -18.59
N SER A 198 -12.94 -13.25 -18.00
CA SER A 198 -11.69 -13.42 -18.76
C SER A 198 -11.50 -14.82 -19.35
N GLY A 199 -12.36 -15.79 -19.03
CA GLY A 199 -12.25 -17.17 -19.49
C GLY A 199 -11.07 -17.95 -18.90
N ILE A 200 -10.32 -17.37 -17.94
CA ILE A 200 -9.12 -17.94 -17.34
C ILE A 200 -9.45 -19.01 -16.28
N SER A 201 -10.73 -19.29 -16.06
CA SER A 201 -11.17 -20.01 -14.86
C SER A 201 -10.86 -21.50 -14.82
N GLU A 202 -10.45 -22.20 -15.89
CA GLU A 202 -10.43 -23.68 -15.83
C GLU A 202 -9.44 -24.41 -16.77
N ALA A 203 -8.48 -23.76 -17.39
CA ALA A 203 -7.52 -24.48 -18.25
C ALA A 203 -6.55 -25.38 -17.46
N LEU A 204 -6.38 -25.14 -16.16
CA LEU A 204 -5.42 -25.87 -15.31
C LEU A 204 -5.89 -27.29 -14.89
N ASN A 205 -7.16 -27.62 -15.05
CA ASN A 205 -7.69 -28.95 -14.66
C ASN A 205 -7.89 -29.92 -15.85
N ARG A 206 -7.43 -29.58 -17.06
CA ARG A 206 -7.60 -30.47 -18.23
C ARG A 206 -6.41 -31.30 -18.63
N ASP A 207 -5.25 -31.10 -18.00
CA ASP A 207 -4.03 -31.88 -18.30
C ASP A 207 -3.75 -33.03 -17.30
N GLU A 208 -4.71 -33.36 -16.43
CA GLU A 208 -4.68 -34.56 -15.60
C GLU A 208 -5.83 -35.54 -15.99
N ILE A 209 -5.81 -36.05 -17.23
CA ILE A 209 -6.48 -37.32 -17.58
C ILE A 209 -5.62 -38.07 -18.62
#